data_aaa08f9e6d75a7df04dba2f59e6e3c52
#
_entry.id   aaa08f9e6d75a7df04dba2f59e6e3c52
#
_cell.length_a   1.000
_cell.length_b   1.000
_cell.length_c   1.000
_cell.angle_alpha   90.00
_cell.angle_beta   90.00
_cell.angle_gamma   90.00
#
_symmetry.space_group_name_H-M   'P 1'
#
loop_
_entity.id
_entity.type
_entity.pdbx_description
1 polymer ?
#
loop_
_entity_poly.entity_id
_entity_poly.type
_entity_poly.pdbx_seq_one_letter_code
_entity_poly.pdbx_strand_id
1 'polypeptide(L)'
;EDGRGGYAKLASVAKTFKKKTKRNIRSLLIHAGDAYSPSLLSGLDKGKSTVDMLNAVGVDYMVLGNHEWDFGPKITRERVWQSNFTVLASNVVDSEGLPVDGTVRTAMEIVGPFRVGIMGLVTPNVKEVSSPETDQFLPVMDTAKKLAKELKSQGAHLIVAIGHLDFVEDMEIIQSGLVDVLLSGQDHYHIFFDNGKDVWMDAGEDAEKVGVLDVHMKSYMKRGKKRFSWETDMRYVDTKHIKEDTVIASKVKSYEDLLGKELDVKIGETLSELDSRKKTVRTEEAAIGNLIIDAMREGVKAEIGITNGGGIRAKKIYDPGTKISRRDILSELPFGNVVVKLGLTGSQIWEALENGVSQVEQNSGRFPQVSGISFTWNPKAEVGSRVVSVDYKGRPLSKY
;
A
#
# COMPACT_ATOMS: atom_id res chain seq x y z
N GLU A 1 0.98 -17.18 -9.61
CA GLU A 1 0.99 -15.92 -10.39
C GLU A 1 0.35 -16.20 -11.74
N ASP A 2 -0.82 -15.62 -11.98
CA ASP A 2 -1.67 -15.95 -13.13
C ASP A 2 -1.39 -15.04 -14.36
N GLY A 3 -0.28 -14.31 -14.32
CA GLY A 3 0.17 -13.39 -15.38
C GLY A 3 -0.55 -12.06 -15.44
N ARG A 4 -1.24 -11.62 -14.38
CA ARG A 4 -1.79 -10.27 -14.23
C ARG A 4 -0.75 -9.29 -13.71
N GLY A 5 -1.07 -8.00 -13.83
CA GLY A 5 -0.31 -6.91 -13.21
C GLY A 5 0.96 -6.50 -13.93
N GLY A 6 1.72 -5.65 -13.26
CA GLY A 6 3.02 -5.16 -13.68
C GLY A 6 3.02 -3.93 -14.56
N TYR A 7 4.13 -3.19 -14.51
CA TYR A 7 4.29 -1.89 -15.19
C TYR A 7 4.14 -1.96 -16.72
N ALA A 8 4.60 -3.05 -17.35
CA ALA A 8 4.58 -3.17 -18.81
C ALA A 8 3.14 -3.29 -19.36
N LYS A 9 2.26 -4.00 -18.63
CA LYS A 9 0.85 -4.11 -18.99
C LYS A 9 0.08 -2.85 -18.63
N LEU A 10 0.36 -2.25 -17.46
CA LEU A 10 -0.18 -0.95 -17.08
C LEU A 10 0.11 0.11 -18.14
N ALA A 11 1.35 0.16 -18.68
CA ALA A 11 1.73 1.07 -19.74
C ALA A 11 0.92 0.86 -21.01
N SER A 12 0.64 -0.39 -21.39
CA SER A 12 -0.19 -0.70 -22.56
C SER A 12 -1.63 -0.21 -22.38
N VAL A 13 -2.21 -0.41 -21.21
CA VAL A 13 -3.55 0.11 -20.87
C VAL A 13 -3.53 1.64 -20.92
N ALA A 14 -2.57 2.29 -20.23
CA ALA A 14 -2.45 3.74 -20.18
C ALA A 14 -2.33 4.34 -21.60
N LYS A 15 -1.50 3.79 -22.47
CA LYS A 15 -1.35 4.23 -23.87
C LYS A 15 -2.66 4.12 -24.67
N THR A 16 -3.50 3.14 -24.38
CA THR A 16 -4.79 2.96 -25.04
C THR A 16 -5.72 4.14 -24.75
N PHE A 17 -5.74 4.63 -23.51
CA PHE A 17 -6.60 5.75 -23.10
C PHE A 17 -5.98 7.12 -23.44
N LYS A 18 -4.68 7.31 -23.25
CA LYS A 18 -3.99 8.59 -23.57
C LYS A 18 -4.09 8.97 -25.06
N LYS A 19 -4.16 8.00 -25.99
CA LYS A 19 -4.36 8.26 -27.44
C LYS A 19 -5.70 8.93 -27.75
N LYS A 20 -6.67 8.89 -26.85
CA LYS A 20 -8.01 9.48 -27.03
C LYS A 20 -8.11 10.94 -26.57
N THR A 21 -7.04 11.53 -26.05
CA THR A 21 -7.04 12.94 -25.58
C THR A 21 -7.28 13.90 -26.73
N LYS A 22 -8.32 14.73 -26.64
CA LYS A 22 -8.70 15.79 -27.58
C LYS A 22 -8.89 17.10 -26.81
N ARG A 23 -9.09 18.24 -27.52
CA ARG A 23 -9.20 19.58 -26.91
C ARG A 23 -10.14 19.67 -25.69
N ASN A 24 -11.21 18.89 -25.65
CA ASN A 24 -12.20 18.88 -24.57
C ASN A 24 -12.22 17.54 -23.82
N ILE A 25 -11.18 16.72 -23.96
CA ILE A 25 -11.02 15.43 -23.27
C ILE A 25 -9.66 15.44 -22.61
N ARG A 26 -9.62 15.18 -21.33
CA ARG A 26 -8.42 15.00 -20.54
C ARG A 26 -8.41 13.58 -19.98
N SER A 27 -7.38 12.81 -20.26
CA SER A 27 -7.15 11.53 -19.60
C SER A 27 -6.03 11.70 -18.60
N LEU A 28 -6.23 11.19 -17.40
CA LEU A 28 -5.26 11.18 -16.31
C LEU A 28 -4.99 9.75 -15.89
N LEU A 29 -3.73 9.40 -15.70
CA LEU A 29 -3.32 8.16 -15.05
C LEU A 29 -3.02 8.48 -13.59
N ILE A 30 -3.77 7.86 -12.70
CA ILE A 30 -3.73 8.15 -11.26
C ILE A 30 -3.23 6.91 -10.52
N HIS A 31 -2.38 7.11 -9.53
CA HIS A 31 -1.89 6.08 -8.61
C HIS A 31 -2.36 6.39 -7.18
N ALA A 32 -2.96 5.42 -6.53
CA ALA A 32 -3.57 5.58 -5.22
C ALA A 32 -2.63 5.25 -4.03
N GLY A 33 -1.30 5.39 -4.20
CA GLY A 33 -0.32 5.23 -3.12
C GLY A 33 0.31 3.84 -3.01
N ASP A 34 1.21 3.66 -2.03
CA ASP A 34 1.96 2.43 -1.75
C ASP A 34 2.76 1.91 -2.95
N ALA A 35 3.53 2.83 -3.56
CA ALA A 35 4.34 2.51 -4.72
C ALA A 35 5.80 2.24 -4.38
N TYR A 36 6.38 2.94 -3.36
CA TYR A 36 7.83 2.88 -3.13
C TYR A 36 8.28 1.60 -2.44
N SER A 37 7.40 0.97 -1.67
CA SER A 37 7.61 -0.24 -0.89
C SER A 37 6.27 -0.99 -0.71
N PRO A 38 6.27 -2.29 -0.39
CA PRO A 38 7.42 -3.20 -0.40
C PRO A 38 7.61 -3.88 -1.76
N SER A 39 8.85 -4.06 -2.15
CA SER A 39 9.21 -4.93 -3.28
C SER A 39 10.65 -5.42 -3.12
N LEU A 40 11.03 -6.44 -3.89
CA LEU A 40 12.41 -6.91 -3.92
C LEU A 40 13.40 -5.78 -4.28
N LEU A 41 13.02 -4.95 -5.25
CA LEU A 41 13.82 -3.80 -5.69
C LEU A 41 13.88 -2.72 -4.63
N SER A 42 12.76 -2.42 -3.97
CA SER A 42 12.70 -1.35 -2.98
C SER A 42 13.59 -1.61 -1.76
N GLY A 43 13.79 -2.87 -1.38
CA GLY A 43 14.75 -3.24 -0.34
C GLY A 43 16.20 -2.85 -0.67
N LEU A 44 16.53 -2.72 -1.95
CA LEU A 44 17.88 -2.37 -2.44
C LEU A 44 18.01 -0.90 -2.80
N ASP A 45 17.05 -0.33 -3.50
CA ASP A 45 17.13 1.03 -4.06
C ASP A 45 16.16 2.03 -3.40
N LYS A 46 15.42 1.59 -2.38
CA LYS A 46 14.49 2.40 -1.59
C LYS A 46 13.44 3.08 -2.47
N GLY A 47 12.85 2.32 -3.41
CA GLY A 47 11.78 2.76 -4.30
C GLY A 47 12.21 3.61 -5.50
N LYS A 48 13.52 3.76 -5.75
CA LYS A 48 14.02 4.55 -6.90
C LYS A 48 13.58 3.97 -8.23
N SER A 49 13.69 2.65 -8.41
CA SER A 49 13.24 1.97 -9.63
C SER A 49 11.75 2.12 -9.86
N THR A 50 10.95 2.08 -8.80
CA THR A 50 9.51 2.27 -8.88
C THR A 50 9.15 3.66 -9.42
N VAL A 51 9.74 4.71 -8.87
CA VAL A 51 9.52 6.08 -9.37
C VAL A 51 9.94 6.19 -10.84
N ASP A 52 11.07 5.58 -11.23
CA ASP A 52 11.52 5.57 -12.61
C ASP A 52 10.55 4.82 -13.54
N MET A 53 9.91 3.74 -13.05
CA MET A 53 8.87 3.03 -13.78
C MET A 53 7.59 3.86 -13.90
N LEU A 54 7.11 4.49 -12.83
CA LEU A 54 5.92 5.34 -12.84
C LEU A 54 6.09 6.55 -13.77
N ASN A 55 7.29 7.16 -13.77
CA ASN A 55 7.67 8.21 -14.72
C ASN A 55 7.60 7.72 -16.16
N ALA A 56 8.14 6.53 -16.44
CA ALA A 56 8.15 5.94 -17.78
C ALA A 56 6.76 5.52 -18.27
N VAL A 57 5.91 5.00 -17.40
CA VAL A 57 4.50 4.68 -17.69
C VAL A 57 3.69 5.96 -17.92
N GLY A 58 4.11 7.07 -17.29
CA GLY A 58 3.51 8.39 -17.44
C GLY A 58 2.31 8.60 -16.54
N VAL A 59 2.46 8.31 -15.25
CA VAL A 59 1.53 8.72 -14.20
C VAL A 59 1.38 10.24 -14.22
N ASP A 60 0.19 10.77 -13.97
CA ASP A 60 -0.08 12.20 -13.90
C ASP A 60 -0.22 12.65 -12.43
N TYR A 61 -0.87 11.86 -11.58
CA TYR A 61 -1.08 12.13 -10.16
C TYR A 61 -0.86 10.88 -9.32
N MET A 62 -0.27 11.06 -8.15
CA MET A 62 -0.15 10.03 -7.13
C MET A 62 -0.45 10.64 -5.76
N VAL A 63 -1.23 9.95 -4.93
CA VAL A 63 -1.28 10.22 -3.48
C VAL A 63 -0.22 9.36 -2.80
N LEU A 64 0.39 9.85 -1.73
CA LEU A 64 1.26 9.01 -0.89
C LEU A 64 0.40 8.02 -0.08
N GLY A 65 0.89 6.79 0.07
CA GLY A 65 0.35 5.79 0.99
C GLY A 65 1.24 5.65 2.23
N ASN A 66 1.00 4.64 3.07
CA ASN A 66 1.83 4.41 4.26
C ASN A 66 3.22 3.87 3.91
N HIS A 67 3.33 3.03 2.89
CA HIS A 67 4.60 2.44 2.47
C HIS A 67 5.57 3.44 1.81
N GLU A 68 5.15 4.64 1.52
CA GLU A 68 6.05 5.72 1.10
C GLU A 68 6.99 6.16 2.21
N TRP A 69 6.67 5.89 3.49
CA TRP A 69 7.51 6.20 4.65
C TRP A 69 8.33 5.03 5.20
N ASP A 70 8.33 3.86 4.58
CA ASP A 70 9.06 2.68 5.09
C ASP A 70 10.57 2.91 5.25
N PHE A 71 11.14 3.80 4.44
CA PHE A 71 12.56 4.17 4.49
C PHE A 71 12.79 5.55 5.12
N GLY A 72 11.81 6.07 5.84
CA GLY A 72 11.84 7.36 6.54
C GLY A 72 11.60 8.58 5.66
N PRO A 73 11.30 9.74 6.26
CA PRO A 73 10.88 10.97 5.58
C PRO A 73 11.88 11.50 4.56
N LYS A 74 13.18 11.31 4.82
CA LYS A 74 14.22 11.75 3.90
C LYS A 74 14.09 11.05 2.54
N ILE A 75 13.93 9.74 2.55
CA ILE A 75 13.77 8.95 1.32
C ILE A 75 12.45 9.28 0.64
N THR A 76 11.37 9.44 1.38
CA THR A 76 10.07 9.89 0.85
C THR A 76 10.25 11.16 0.02
N ARG A 77 10.89 12.19 0.56
CA ARG A 77 11.14 13.46 -0.14
C ARG A 77 12.03 13.29 -1.37
N GLU A 78 13.11 12.48 -1.28
CA GLU A 78 13.95 12.16 -2.43
C GLU A 78 13.16 11.52 -3.57
N ARG A 79 12.21 10.62 -3.28
CA ARG A 79 11.35 9.96 -4.28
C ARG A 79 10.33 10.93 -4.86
N VAL A 80 9.73 11.79 -4.02
CA VAL A 80 8.83 12.86 -4.46
C VAL A 80 9.54 13.77 -5.47
N TRP A 81 10.76 14.23 -5.18
CA TRP A 81 11.54 15.09 -6.09
C TRP A 81 12.00 14.39 -7.37
N GLN A 82 12.09 13.06 -7.39
CA GLN A 82 12.40 12.27 -8.59
C GLN A 82 11.18 12.02 -9.46
N SER A 83 9.98 12.29 -8.96
CA SER A 83 8.73 12.07 -9.68
C SER A 83 8.50 13.17 -10.72
N ASN A 84 8.19 12.77 -11.96
CA ASN A 84 7.81 13.68 -13.04
C ASN A 84 6.29 13.94 -13.07
N PHE A 85 5.57 13.47 -12.06
CA PHE A 85 4.13 13.61 -11.87
C PHE A 85 3.84 14.37 -10.59
N THR A 86 2.61 14.85 -10.46
CA THR A 86 2.19 15.56 -9.25
C THR A 86 1.94 14.60 -8.10
N VAL A 87 2.66 14.76 -6.99
CA VAL A 87 2.47 13.99 -5.76
C VAL A 87 1.59 14.78 -4.80
N LEU A 88 0.51 14.16 -4.35
CA LEU A 88 -0.49 14.74 -3.45
C LEU A 88 -0.32 14.20 -2.02
N ALA A 89 -0.37 15.10 -1.03
CA ALA A 89 -0.37 14.76 0.40
C ALA A 89 -1.15 15.84 1.17
N SER A 90 -2.47 15.88 1.01
CA SER A 90 -3.32 16.99 1.46
C SER A 90 -3.35 17.17 2.98
N ASN A 91 -3.30 16.07 3.71
CA ASN A 91 -3.38 16.02 5.17
C ASN A 91 -2.06 15.63 5.85
N VAL A 92 -0.93 15.73 5.12
CA VAL A 92 0.40 15.46 5.71
C VAL A 92 1.19 16.75 5.80
N VAL A 93 1.81 16.95 6.95
CA VAL A 93 2.69 18.10 7.22
C VAL A 93 3.99 17.61 7.88
N ASP A 94 5.05 18.38 7.72
CA ASP A 94 6.32 18.14 8.40
C ASP A 94 6.28 18.59 9.87
N SER A 95 7.43 18.53 10.54
CA SER A 95 7.57 18.95 11.95
C SER A 95 7.27 20.43 12.19
N GLU A 96 7.32 21.27 11.16
CA GLU A 96 7.02 22.71 11.25
C GLU A 96 5.56 23.02 10.87
N GLY A 97 4.77 22.02 10.52
CA GLY A 97 3.38 22.17 10.07
C GLY A 97 3.23 22.60 8.63
N LEU A 98 4.31 22.54 7.83
CA LEU A 98 4.32 22.83 6.40
C LEU A 98 4.00 21.58 5.57
N PRO A 99 3.47 21.72 4.36
CA PRO A 99 3.31 20.57 3.46
C PRO A 99 4.64 19.83 3.26
N VAL A 100 4.59 18.51 3.13
CA VAL A 100 5.76 17.69 2.81
C VAL A 100 6.42 18.23 1.53
N ASP A 101 7.72 18.48 1.61
CA ASP A 101 8.47 19.12 0.54
C ASP A 101 8.37 18.36 -0.80
N GLY A 102 8.10 19.10 -1.87
CA GLY A 102 7.84 18.59 -3.21
C GLY A 102 6.40 18.09 -3.46
N THR A 103 5.55 17.98 -2.42
CA THR A 103 4.14 17.62 -2.59
C THR A 103 3.23 18.84 -2.75
N VAL A 104 2.03 18.61 -3.24
CA VAL A 104 0.98 19.61 -3.27
C VAL A 104 -0.25 19.14 -2.49
N ARG A 105 -0.98 20.08 -1.89
CA ARG A 105 -2.22 19.76 -1.17
C ARG A 105 -3.40 19.56 -2.09
N THR A 106 -3.47 20.34 -3.17
CA THR A 106 -4.54 20.28 -4.16
C THR A 106 -4.00 20.60 -5.54
N ALA A 107 -4.72 20.14 -6.57
CA ALA A 107 -4.48 20.51 -7.95
C ALA A 107 -5.80 20.94 -8.62
N MET A 108 -5.71 21.66 -9.74
CA MET A 108 -6.86 22.08 -10.53
C MET A 108 -6.62 21.73 -11.99
N GLU A 109 -7.40 20.79 -12.53
CA GLU A 109 -7.42 20.48 -13.96
C GLU A 109 -8.48 21.29 -14.68
N ILE A 110 -8.13 21.78 -15.88
CA ILE A 110 -9.04 22.53 -16.74
C ILE A 110 -9.36 21.68 -17.97
N VAL A 111 -10.62 21.31 -18.13
CA VAL A 111 -11.11 20.46 -19.22
C VAL A 111 -12.22 21.22 -19.97
N GLY A 112 -11.85 21.87 -21.08
CA GLY A 112 -12.75 22.77 -21.79
C GLY A 112 -13.25 23.90 -20.86
N PRO A 113 -14.56 24.04 -20.63
CA PRO A 113 -15.11 25.07 -19.73
C PRO A 113 -15.17 24.61 -18.26
N PHE A 114 -14.72 23.41 -17.94
CA PHE A 114 -14.85 22.79 -16.61
C PHE A 114 -13.56 22.88 -15.83
N ARG A 115 -13.71 22.97 -14.52
CA ARG A 115 -12.61 22.88 -13.54
C ARG A 115 -12.85 21.69 -12.65
N VAL A 116 -11.83 20.82 -12.54
CA VAL A 116 -11.84 19.64 -11.69
C VAL A 116 -10.80 19.86 -10.59
N GLY A 117 -11.26 19.99 -9.36
CA GLY A 117 -10.38 20.08 -8.19
C GLY A 117 -9.96 18.69 -7.74
N ILE A 118 -8.68 18.52 -7.43
CA ILE A 118 -8.11 17.23 -7.01
C ILE A 118 -7.44 17.42 -5.66
N MET A 119 -7.66 16.49 -4.72
CA MET A 119 -6.94 16.38 -3.44
C MET A 119 -6.46 14.96 -3.21
N GLY A 120 -5.42 14.77 -2.38
CA GLY A 120 -4.87 13.47 -2.02
C GLY A 120 -4.91 13.25 -0.51
N LEU A 121 -5.62 12.23 -0.04
CA LEU A 121 -5.84 11.95 1.38
C LEU A 121 -5.10 10.67 1.78
N VAL A 122 -4.36 10.74 2.88
CA VAL A 122 -3.52 9.66 3.42
C VAL A 122 -4.08 9.23 4.78
N THR A 123 -4.15 7.93 5.05
CA THR A 123 -4.60 7.42 6.35
C THR A 123 -3.68 7.91 7.48
N PRO A 124 -4.21 8.32 8.63
CA PRO A 124 -3.38 8.67 9.79
C PRO A 124 -2.65 7.49 10.42
N ASN A 125 -3.03 6.25 10.09
CA ASN A 125 -2.44 5.02 10.65
C ASN A 125 -0.98 4.78 10.24
N VAL A 126 -0.41 5.61 9.36
CA VAL A 126 1.00 5.51 8.93
C VAL A 126 1.97 5.40 10.10
N LYS A 127 1.71 6.08 11.22
CA LYS A 127 2.57 6.02 12.42
C LYS A 127 2.64 4.64 13.07
N GLU A 128 1.63 3.81 12.86
CA GLU A 128 1.53 2.47 13.45
C GLU A 128 2.16 1.39 12.55
N VAL A 129 2.24 1.67 11.23
CA VAL A 129 2.59 0.66 10.22
C VAL A 129 3.82 0.99 9.38
N SER A 130 4.41 2.19 9.55
CA SER A 130 5.57 2.65 8.82
C SER A 130 6.49 3.54 9.68
N SER A 131 7.41 4.28 9.07
CA SER A 131 8.45 5.06 9.76
C SER A 131 8.40 6.56 9.40
N PRO A 132 7.30 7.27 9.68
CA PRO A 132 7.15 8.69 9.31
C PRO A 132 7.93 9.66 10.20
N GLU A 133 8.55 9.18 11.28
CA GLU A 133 9.36 9.96 12.22
C GLU A 133 8.63 11.23 12.71
N THR A 134 9.03 12.40 12.20
CA THR A 134 8.49 13.72 12.60
C THR A 134 7.32 14.19 11.74
N ASP A 135 7.03 13.53 10.62
CA ASP A 135 5.89 13.89 9.77
C ASP A 135 4.57 13.62 10.50
N GLN A 136 3.60 14.51 10.31
CA GLN A 136 2.33 14.49 11.02
C GLN A 136 1.17 14.32 10.04
N PHE A 137 0.19 13.52 10.42
CA PHE A 137 -1.01 13.23 9.63
C PHE A 137 -2.21 13.89 10.30
N LEU A 138 -2.76 14.89 9.60
CA LEU A 138 -3.92 15.64 10.06
C LEU A 138 -5.21 14.81 9.87
N PRO A 139 -6.26 15.07 10.65
CA PRO A 139 -7.55 14.39 10.48
C PRO A 139 -8.07 14.50 9.05
N VAL A 140 -8.40 13.33 8.47
CA VAL A 140 -8.81 13.19 7.06
C VAL A 140 -10.05 14.04 6.77
N MET A 141 -11.10 13.87 7.57
CA MET A 141 -12.40 14.53 7.37
C MET A 141 -12.32 16.05 7.47
N ASP A 142 -11.59 16.59 8.45
CA ASP A 142 -11.42 18.04 8.62
C ASP A 142 -10.65 18.65 7.46
N THR A 143 -9.59 17.93 7.00
CA THR A 143 -8.80 18.34 5.84
C THR A 143 -9.65 18.33 4.57
N ALA A 144 -10.38 17.25 4.31
CA ALA A 144 -11.26 17.14 3.16
C ALA A 144 -12.31 18.24 3.14
N LYS A 145 -12.95 18.53 4.28
CA LYS A 145 -13.94 19.62 4.42
C LYS A 145 -13.35 20.99 4.10
N LYS A 146 -12.16 21.30 4.61
CA LYS A 146 -11.47 22.55 4.35
C LYS A 146 -11.13 22.68 2.86
N LEU A 147 -10.50 21.66 2.28
CA LEU A 147 -10.02 21.70 0.90
C LEU A 147 -11.18 21.66 -0.12
N ALA A 148 -12.24 20.91 0.14
CA ALA A 148 -13.43 20.93 -0.71
C ALA A 148 -14.04 22.35 -0.80
N LYS A 149 -14.09 23.07 0.33
CA LYS A 149 -14.53 24.48 0.36
C LYS A 149 -13.59 25.38 -0.42
N GLU A 150 -12.28 25.21 -0.27
CA GLU A 150 -11.27 25.99 -0.99
C GLU A 150 -11.38 25.75 -2.50
N LEU A 151 -11.42 24.51 -2.96
CA LEU A 151 -11.56 24.14 -4.37
C LEU A 151 -12.87 24.68 -4.98
N LYS A 152 -13.99 24.57 -4.25
CA LYS A 152 -15.27 25.18 -4.68
C LYS A 152 -15.17 26.70 -4.81
N SER A 153 -14.48 27.38 -3.90
CA SER A 153 -14.26 28.83 -3.98
C SER A 153 -13.39 29.24 -5.17
N GLN A 154 -12.47 28.37 -5.60
CA GLN A 154 -11.66 28.52 -6.81
C GLN A 154 -12.41 28.18 -8.10
N GLY A 155 -13.68 27.78 -7.99
CA GLY A 155 -14.57 27.48 -9.10
C GLY A 155 -14.52 26.03 -9.59
N ALA A 156 -14.11 25.08 -8.76
CA ALA A 156 -14.23 23.67 -9.10
C ALA A 156 -15.70 23.28 -9.33
N HIS A 157 -15.95 22.59 -10.44
CA HIS A 157 -17.27 22.06 -10.83
C HIS A 157 -17.41 20.58 -10.43
N LEU A 158 -16.29 19.88 -10.28
CA LEU A 158 -16.17 18.50 -9.81
C LEU A 158 -14.99 18.44 -8.83
N ILE A 159 -15.14 17.70 -7.75
CA ILE A 159 -14.07 17.44 -6.78
C ILE A 159 -13.76 15.96 -6.77
N VAL A 160 -12.49 15.64 -7.04
CA VAL A 160 -11.94 14.30 -6.99
C VAL A 160 -11.02 14.19 -5.78
N ALA A 161 -11.23 13.20 -4.92
CA ALA A 161 -10.26 12.76 -3.93
C ALA A 161 -9.54 11.53 -4.45
N ILE A 162 -8.21 11.50 -4.28
CA ILE A 162 -7.41 10.31 -4.42
C ILE A 162 -7.09 9.89 -2.99
N GLY A 163 -7.62 8.74 -2.55
CA GLY A 163 -7.50 8.25 -1.17
C GLY A 163 -6.49 7.12 -1.07
N HIS A 164 -5.64 7.15 -0.06
CA HIS A 164 -4.95 5.99 0.48
C HIS A 164 -5.40 5.87 1.93
N LEU A 165 -6.60 5.32 2.10
CA LEU A 165 -7.40 5.35 3.33
C LEU A 165 -7.88 3.94 3.66
N ASP A 166 -8.13 3.66 4.93
CA ASP A 166 -8.83 2.44 5.33
C ASP A 166 -10.29 2.50 4.85
N PHE A 167 -10.90 1.36 4.62
CA PHE A 167 -12.28 1.24 4.10
C PHE A 167 -13.31 2.10 4.85
N VAL A 168 -13.17 2.20 6.18
CA VAL A 168 -14.09 3.00 7.01
C VAL A 168 -13.94 4.49 6.72
N GLU A 169 -12.70 4.97 6.55
CA GLU A 169 -12.39 6.36 6.20
C GLU A 169 -12.91 6.70 4.80
N ASP A 170 -12.72 5.79 3.82
CA ASP A 170 -13.26 5.93 2.47
C ASP A 170 -14.79 6.05 2.48
N MET A 171 -15.46 5.20 3.28
CA MET A 171 -16.92 5.25 3.47
C MET A 171 -17.36 6.59 4.08
N GLU A 172 -16.64 7.11 5.07
CA GLU A 172 -16.95 8.41 5.68
C GLU A 172 -16.78 9.55 4.67
N ILE A 173 -15.72 9.55 3.88
CA ILE A 173 -15.47 10.56 2.84
C ILE A 173 -16.57 10.55 1.79
N ILE A 174 -16.93 9.40 1.23
CA ILE A 174 -17.94 9.34 0.17
C ILE A 174 -19.34 9.71 0.70
N GLN A 175 -19.70 9.24 1.91
CA GLN A 175 -20.99 9.56 2.53
C GLN A 175 -21.13 11.02 2.95
N SER A 176 -20.02 11.71 3.18
CA SER A 176 -20.01 13.12 3.56
C SER A 176 -20.54 14.06 2.47
N GLY A 177 -20.50 13.65 1.19
CA GLY A 177 -20.79 14.50 0.03
C GLY A 177 -19.84 15.69 -0.13
N LEU A 178 -18.63 15.61 0.46
CA LEU A 178 -17.58 16.62 0.31
C LEU A 178 -16.89 16.52 -1.03
N VAL A 179 -16.77 15.30 -1.56
CA VAL A 179 -16.17 14.96 -2.85
C VAL A 179 -17.23 14.32 -3.76
N ASP A 180 -17.09 14.53 -5.05
CA ASP A 180 -17.96 13.94 -6.06
C ASP A 180 -17.45 12.59 -6.54
N VAL A 181 -16.11 12.41 -6.55
CA VAL A 181 -15.43 11.19 -6.96
C VAL A 181 -14.34 10.85 -5.94
N LEU A 182 -14.32 9.61 -5.48
CA LEU A 182 -13.24 9.02 -4.69
C LEU A 182 -12.57 7.90 -5.50
N LEU A 183 -11.26 8.00 -5.69
CA LEU A 183 -10.42 6.96 -6.25
C LEU A 183 -9.49 6.49 -5.15
N SER A 184 -9.65 5.26 -4.67
CA SER A 184 -8.95 4.79 -3.48
C SER A 184 -8.04 3.60 -3.72
N GLY A 185 -7.21 3.30 -2.73
CA GLY A 185 -6.35 2.14 -2.59
C GLY A 185 -6.27 1.73 -1.12
N GLN A 186 -5.15 1.13 -0.65
CA GLN A 186 -4.87 0.64 0.70
C GLN A 186 -5.41 -0.77 0.97
N ASP A 187 -6.72 -0.98 0.89
CA ASP A 187 -7.35 -2.24 1.31
C ASP A 187 -7.34 -3.33 0.25
N HIS A 188 -6.88 -3.01 -0.97
CA HIS A 188 -6.80 -3.91 -2.13
C HIS A 188 -8.15 -4.46 -2.59
N TYR A 189 -9.24 -3.74 -2.31
CA TYR A 189 -10.58 -4.16 -2.75
C TYR A 189 -10.84 -3.79 -4.20
N HIS A 190 -11.86 -4.43 -4.77
CA HIS A 190 -12.42 -4.03 -6.06
C HIS A 190 -13.80 -3.43 -5.79
N ILE A 191 -13.88 -2.10 -5.77
CA ILE A 191 -15.10 -1.39 -5.43
C ILE A 191 -15.58 -0.57 -6.61
N PHE A 192 -16.86 -0.77 -6.95
CA PHE A 192 -17.64 0.12 -7.79
C PHE A 192 -18.86 0.58 -6.99
N PHE A 193 -18.91 1.86 -6.69
CA PHE A 193 -20.08 2.47 -6.06
C PHE A 193 -20.47 3.74 -6.84
N ASP A 194 -21.75 3.83 -7.20
CA ASP A 194 -22.34 5.01 -7.81
C ASP A 194 -23.78 5.15 -7.31
N ASN A 195 -24.09 6.23 -6.61
CA ASN A 195 -25.44 6.53 -6.12
C ASN A 195 -26.16 7.60 -6.98
N GLY A 196 -25.59 7.94 -8.15
CA GLY A 196 -26.07 8.99 -9.05
C GLY A 196 -25.66 10.40 -8.64
N LYS A 197 -24.85 10.54 -7.55
CA LYS A 197 -24.36 11.82 -7.04
C LYS A 197 -22.87 11.73 -6.66
N ASP A 198 -22.47 10.66 -5.99
CA ASP A 198 -21.12 10.43 -5.53
C ASP A 198 -20.65 9.07 -6.07
N VAL A 199 -19.39 9.00 -6.50
CA VAL A 199 -18.79 7.82 -7.14
C VAL A 199 -17.53 7.40 -6.38
N TRP A 200 -17.39 6.10 -6.14
CA TRP A 200 -16.19 5.53 -5.53
C TRP A 200 -15.70 4.32 -6.32
N MET A 201 -14.40 4.34 -6.62
CA MET A 201 -13.71 3.24 -7.32
C MET A 201 -12.41 2.89 -6.58
N ASP A 202 -12.24 1.60 -6.28
CA ASP A 202 -10.97 0.99 -5.89
C ASP A 202 -10.64 -0.13 -6.88
N ALA A 203 -9.41 -0.15 -7.40
CA ALA A 203 -8.99 -1.04 -8.48
C ALA A 203 -8.17 -2.26 -7.98
N GLY A 204 -8.04 -2.45 -6.69
CA GLY A 204 -7.23 -3.51 -6.10
C GLY A 204 -5.74 -3.20 -6.08
N GLU A 205 -4.91 -4.23 -6.21
CA GLU A 205 -3.46 -4.12 -6.07
C GLU A 205 -2.70 -4.47 -7.37
N ASP A 206 -1.39 -4.12 -7.42
CA ASP A 206 -0.37 -4.57 -8.39
C ASP A 206 -0.73 -4.37 -9.88
N ALA A 207 -1.69 -3.49 -10.19
CA ALA A 207 -2.25 -3.32 -11.54
C ALA A 207 -2.81 -4.64 -12.14
N GLU A 208 -3.26 -5.59 -11.31
CA GLU A 208 -3.99 -6.77 -11.79
C GLU A 208 -5.24 -6.35 -12.57
N LYS A 209 -5.89 -5.33 -12.10
CA LYS A 209 -6.92 -4.59 -12.82
C LYS A 209 -6.60 -3.10 -12.85
N VAL A 210 -7.02 -2.44 -13.91
CA VAL A 210 -6.94 -0.99 -14.03
C VAL A 210 -8.36 -0.44 -14.04
N GLY A 211 -8.68 0.40 -13.06
CA GLY A 211 -9.94 1.11 -13.01
C GLY A 211 -10.00 2.18 -14.10
N VAL A 212 -11.07 2.21 -14.86
CA VAL A 212 -11.33 3.24 -15.86
C VAL A 212 -12.63 3.92 -15.53
N LEU A 213 -12.55 5.21 -15.22
CA LEU A 213 -13.67 6.08 -14.94
C LEU A 213 -13.76 7.14 -16.04
N ASP A 214 -14.80 7.10 -16.85
CA ASP A 214 -15.14 8.15 -17.80
C ASP A 214 -16.13 9.11 -17.16
N VAL A 215 -15.79 10.41 -17.05
CA VAL A 215 -16.65 11.45 -16.48
C VAL A 215 -17.15 12.37 -17.59
N HIS A 216 -18.44 12.37 -17.84
CA HIS A 216 -19.11 13.17 -18.87
C HIS A 216 -19.71 14.42 -18.28
N MET A 217 -19.05 15.56 -18.42
CA MET A 217 -19.50 16.83 -17.89
C MET A 217 -20.31 17.63 -18.91
N LYS A 218 -21.44 18.17 -18.50
CA LYS A 218 -22.35 18.98 -19.32
C LYS A 218 -22.64 20.32 -18.64
N SER A 219 -22.77 21.39 -19.45
CA SER A 219 -23.28 22.67 -18.95
C SER A 219 -24.61 23.02 -19.63
N TYR A 220 -25.55 23.53 -18.88
CA TYR A 220 -26.89 23.89 -19.38
C TYR A 220 -27.41 25.18 -18.67
N MET A 221 -28.39 25.82 -19.30
CA MET A 221 -29.05 27.00 -18.71
C MET A 221 -30.29 26.55 -17.95
N LYS A 222 -30.45 26.98 -16.70
CA LYS A 222 -31.65 26.80 -15.89
C LYS A 222 -32.01 28.10 -15.20
N ARG A 223 -33.20 28.63 -15.51
CA ARG A 223 -33.70 29.92 -14.97
C ARG A 223 -32.70 31.06 -15.15
N GLY A 224 -32.10 31.18 -16.35
CA GLY A 224 -31.15 32.24 -16.69
C GLY A 224 -29.73 32.07 -16.06
N LYS A 225 -29.49 31.01 -15.31
CA LYS A 225 -28.21 30.73 -14.69
C LYS A 225 -27.56 29.50 -15.33
N LYS A 226 -26.25 29.57 -15.61
CA LYS A 226 -25.46 28.43 -16.09
C LYS A 226 -25.35 27.39 -14.96
N ARG A 227 -25.65 26.15 -15.27
CA ARG A 227 -25.57 25.00 -14.37
C ARG A 227 -24.70 23.93 -14.98
N PHE A 228 -24.22 23.02 -14.15
CA PHE A 228 -23.36 21.91 -14.51
C PHE A 228 -23.97 20.61 -14.02
N SER A 229 -23.78 19.56 -14.75
CA SER A 229 -24.06 18.18 -14.35
C SER A 229 -22.96 17.27 -14.89
N TRP A 230 -22.83 16.11 -14.32
CA TRP A 230 -21.90 15.09 -14.76
C TRP A 230 -22.55 13.70 -14.61
N GLU A 231 -22.06 12.77 -15.39
CA GLU A 231 -22.45 11.36 -15.41
C GLU A 231 -21.18 10.54 -15.57
N THR A 232 -21.17 9.30 -15.11
CA THR A 232 -19.98 8.42 -15.15
C THR A 232 -20.27 7.10 -15.84
N ASP A 233 -19.23 6.55 -16.47
CA ASP A 233 -19.14 5.15 -16.86
C ASP A 233 -17.89 4.55 -16.19
N MET A 234 -18.07 3.43 -15.49
CA MET A 234 -17.00 2.75 -14.77
C MET A 234 -16.79 1.34 -15.29
N ARG A 235 -15.52 0.91 -15.36
CA ARG A 235 -15.15 -0.46 -15.69
C ARG A 235 -13.75 -0.80 -15.19
N TYR A 236 -13.48 -2.09 -15.02
CA TYR A 236 -12.11 -2.60 -14.88
C TYR A 236 -11.58 -3.11 -16.22
N VAL A 237 -10.30 -2.92 -16.44
CA VAL A 237 -9.52 -3.61 -17.47
C VAL A 237 -8.68 -4.66 -16.76
N ASP A 238 -9.03 -5.94 -16.93
CA ASP A 238 -8.21 -7.06 -16.45
C ASP A 238 -6.95 -7.16 -17.31
N THR A 239 -5.79 -7.16 -16.66
CA THR A 239 -4.50 -7.13 -17.37
C THR A 239 -4.00 -8.51 -17.78
N LYS A 240 -4.69 -9.59 -17.43
CA LYS A 240 -4.27 -10.98 -17.71
C LYS A 240 -3.88 -11.23 -19.16
N HIS A 241 -4.66 -10.71 -20.10
CA HIS A 241 -4.46 -10.89 -21.52
C HIS A 241 -3.94 -9.65 -22.26
N ILE A 242 -3.53 -8.63 -21.49
CA ILE A 242 -2.95 -7.42 -22.07
C ILE A 242 -1.51 -7.73 -22.51
N LYS A 243 -1.19 -7.39 -23.77
CA LYS A 243 0.17 -7.49 -24.29
C LYS A 243 1.05 -6.43 -23.61
N GLU A 244 2.22 -6.82 -23.16
CA GLU A 244 3.19 -5.93 -22.56
C GLU A 244 3.68 -4.85 -23.51
N ASP A 245 3.87 -3.65 -22.98
CA ASP A 245 4.61 -2.60 -23.67
C ASP A 245 6.09 -2.96 -23.71
N THR A 246 6.64 -3.09 -24.91
CA THR A 246 8.00 -3.60 -25.12
C THR A 246 9.08 -2.68 -24.53
N VAL A 247 8.85 -1.36 -24.52
CA VAL A 247 9.80 -0.39 -23.96
C VAL A 247 9.85 -0.54 -22.44
N ILE A 248 8.70 -0.59 -21.80
CA ILE A 248 8.61 -0.74 -20.35
C ILE A 248 9.07 -2.15 -19.91
N ALA A 249 8.72 -3.20 -20.65
CA ALA A 249 9.21 -4.55 -20.39
C ALA A 249 10.75 -4.64 -20.45
N SER A 250 11.39 -4.01 -21.45
CA SER A 250 12.84 -3.93 -21.52
C SER A 250 13.45 -3.19 -20.33
N LYS A 251 12.79 -2.13 -19.86
CA LYS A 251 13.23 -1.38 -18.69
C LYS A 251 13.10 -2.17 -17.38
N VAL A 252 11.98 -2.88 -17.19
CA VAL A 252 11.81 -3.84 -16.07
C VAL A 252 12.92 -4.87 -16.10
N LYS A 253 13.14 -5.50 -17.28
CA LYS A 253 14.19 -6.50 -17.43
C LYS A 253 15.58 -5.96 -17.09
N SER A 254 15.90 -4.72 -17.41
CA SER A 254 17.19 -4.11 -17.07
C SER A 254 17.41 -4.03 -15.56
N TYR A 255 16.36 -3.78 -14.77
CA TYR A 255 16.43 -3.82 -13.31
C TYR A 255 16.56 -5.25 -12.77
N GLU A 256 15.83 -6.21 -13.35
CA GLU A 256 15.96 -7.62 -12.99
C GLU A 256 17.37 -8.15 -13.28
N ASP A 257 17.96 -7.81 -14.42
CA ASP A 257 19.31 -8.22 -14.82
C ASP A 257 20.41 -7.60 -13.92
N LEU A 258 20.23 -6.35 -13.45
CA LEU A 258 21.13 -5.74 -12.48
C LEU A 258 21.15 -6.50 -11.15
N LEU A 259 20.01 -7.03 -10.75
CA LEU A 259 19.83 -7.75 -9.51
C LEU A 259 20.17 -9.24 -9.59
N GLY A 260 19.99 -9.83 -10.78
CA GLY A 260 20.03 -11.28 -10.97
C GLY A 260 21.33 -11.91 -10.48
N LYS A 261 22.48 -11.30 -10.77
CA LYS A 261 23.79 -11.84 -10.42
C LYS A 261 24.06 -11.89 -8.91
N GLU A 262 23.53 -10.95 -8.16
CA GLU A 262 23.72 -10.87 -6.69
C GLU A 262 22.66 -11.65 -5.93
N LEU A 263 21.49 -11.81 -6.51
CA LEU A 263 20.32 -12.36 -5.84
C LEU A 263 20.14 -13.86 -6.05
N ASP A 264 20.61 -14.42 -7.16
CA ASP A 264 20.42 -15.83 -7.48
C ASP A 264 21.45 -16.77 -6.83
N VAL A 265 22.21 -16.25 -5.85
CA VAL A 265 23.13 -17.05 -5.04
C VAL A 265 22.32 -18.00 -4.16
N LYS A 266 22.54 -19.33 -4.33
CA LYS A 266 21.94 -20.36 -3.46
C LYS A 266 22.45 -20.17 -2.04
N ILE A 267 21.53 -20.05 -1.07
CA ILE A 267 21.83 -19.95 0.36
C ILE A 267 21.65 -21.31 1.05
N GLY A 268 20.66 -22.07 0.61
CA GLY A 268 20.32 -23.35 1.22
C GLY A 268 19.36 -24.16 0.36
N GLU A 269 18.78 -25.17 0.97
CA GLU A 269 17.76 -26.03 0.37
C GLU A 269 16.79 -26.45 1.48
N THR A 270 15.48 -26.30 1.24
CA THR A 270 14.52 -26.76 2.24
C THR A 270 14.26 -28.26 2.14
N LEU A 271 14.17 -28.92 3.30
CA LEU A 271 13.82 -30.33 3.40
C LEU A 271 12.31 -30.56 3.66
N SER A 272 11.59 -29.48 3.98
CA SER A 272 10.15 -29.47 4.24
C SER A 272 9.47 -28.39 3.41
N GLU A 273 8.16 -28.47 3.30
CA GLU A 273 7.36 -27.38 2.71
C GLU A 273 7.49 -26.10 3.55
N LEU A 274 7.70 -24.96 2.88
CA LEU A 274 7.65 -23.64 3.50
C LEU A 274 6.53 -22.83 2.83
N ASP A 275 5.49 -22.47 3.60
CA ASP A 275 4.33 -21.72 3.12
C ASP A 275 4.34 -20.30 3.68
N SER A 276 4.59 -19.31 2.80
CA SER A 276 4.57 -17.88 3.13
C SER A 276 3.29 -17.16 2.71
N ARG A 277 2.26 -17.88 2.31
CA ARG A 277 0.99 -17.25 1.94
C ARG A 277 0.37 -16.50 3.11
N LYS A 278 -0.25 -15.36 2.80
CA LYS A 278 -0.83 -14.42 3.77
C LYS A 278 -1.70 -15.12 4.82
N LYS A 279 -2.55 -16.07 4.41
CA LYS A 279 -3.41 -16.81 5.32
C LYS A 279 -2.57 -17.59 6.36
N THR A 280 -1.60 -18.38 5.90
CA THR A 280 -0.78 -19.23 6.76
C THR A 280 0.01 -18.41 7.77
N VAL A 281 0.86 -17.47 7.31
CA VAL A 281 1.77 -16.72 8.19
C VAL A 281 1.05 -15.75 9.14
N ARG A 282 -0.24 -15.45 8.90
CA ARG A 282 -1.01 -14.50 9.72
C ARG A 282 -2.10 -15.13 10.58
N THR A 283 -2.26 -16.46 10.56
CA THR A 283 -3.28 -17.15 11.36
C THR A 283 -2.78 -18.36 12.12
N GLU A 284 -1.59 -18.87 11.76
CA GLU A 284 -1.04 -20.09 12.36
C GLU A 284 0.50 -20.10 12.35
N GLU A 285 1.09 -21.00 13.09
CA GLU A 285 2.52 -21.25 13.04
C GLU A 285 2.92 -21.71 11.64
N ALA A 286 3.95 -21.10 11.06
CA ALA A 286 4.43 -21.40 9.72
C ALA A 286 5.91 -21.82 9.76
N ALA A 287 6.27 -22.90 9.02
CA ALA A 287 7.66 -23.36 8.94
C ALA A 287 8.61 -22.26 8.42
N ILE A 288 8.17 -21.43 7.48
CA ILE A 288 8.93 -20.26 7.02
C ILE A 288 9.09 -19.21 8.12
N GLY A 289 8.06 -19.01 8.94
CA GLY A 289 8.10 -18.12 10.10
C GLY A 289 9.13 -18.60 11.13
N ASN A 290 9.12 -19.90 11.44
CA ASN A 290 10.10 -20.52 12.33
C ASN A 290 11.53 -20.36 11.80
N LEU A 291 11.78 -20.65 10.52
CA LEU A 291 13.10 -20.48 9.90
C LEU A 291 13.62 -19.04 10.03
N ILE A 292 12.76 -18.06 9.73
CA ILE A 292 13.11 -16.63 9.79
C ILE A 292 13.43 -16.22 11.23
N ILE A 293 12.55 -16.55 12.17
CA ILE A 293 12.73 -16.07 13.55
C ILE A 293 13.84 -16.80 14.30
N ASP A 294 14.10 -18.08 13.97
CA ASP A 294 15.26 -18.81 14.47
C ASP A 294 16.56 -18.15 14.04
N ALA A 295 16.67 -17.82 12.75
CA ALA A 295 17.84 -17.12 12.22
C ALA A 295 18.04 -15.74 12.85
N MET A 296 16.96 -14.96 13.02
CA MET A 296 17.02 -13.66 13.71
C MET A 296 17.45 -13.80 15.16
N ARG A 297 16.84 -14.73 15.92
CA ARG A 297 17.16 -14.99 17.33
C ARG A 297 18.62 -15.40 17.51
N GLU A 298 19.11 -16.32 16.67
CA GLU A 298 20.50 -16.78 16.70
C GLU A 298 21.48 -15.66 16.33
N GLY A 299 21.16 -14.87 15.29
CA GLY A 299 22.02 -13.78 14.82
C GLY A 299 22.31 -12.74 15.90
N VAL A 300 21.33 -12.42 16.76
CA VAL A 300 21.49 -11.46 17.89
C VAL A 300 21.74 -12.15 19.23
N LYS A 301 21.86 -13.49 19.26
CA LYS A 301 22.04 -14.28 20.49
C LYS A 301 20.99 -13.95 21.56
N ALA A 302 19.72 -13.90 21.15
CA ALA A 302 18.61 -13.71 22.07
C ALA A 302 18.10 -15.07 22.61
N GLU A 303 17.41 -15.04 23.75
CA GLU A 303 16.78 -16.24 24.32
C GLU A 303 15.46 -16.55 23.62
N ILE A 304 14.72 -15.51 23.26
CA ILE A 304 13.41 -15.58 22.63
C ILE A 304 13.43 -14.67 21.39
N GLY A 305 12.78 -15.12 20.32
CA GLY A 305 12.50 -14.34 19.14
C GLY A 305 10.99 -14.20 18.95
N ILE A 306 10.54 -13.01 18.56
CA ILE A 306 9.14 -12.75 18.16
C ILE A 306 9.19 -11.87 16.92
N THR A 307 8.51 -12.29 15.85
CA THR A 307 8.29 -11.47 14.66
C THR A 307 6.83 -11.57 14.23
N ASN A 308 6.35 -10.61 13.48
CA ASN A 308 4.98 -10.59 13.00
C ASN A 308 4.86 -11.19 11.59
N GLY A 309 3.83 -12.00 11.36
CA GLY A 309 3.57 -12.61 10.05
C GLY A 309 3.35 -11.61 8.90
N GLY A 310 3.00 -10.35 9.23
CA GLY A 310 2.89 -9.27 8.25
C GLY A 310 4.21 -8.85 7.61
N GLY A 311 5.35 -9.15 8.24
CA GLY A 311 6.68 -8.94 7.68
C GLY A 311 7.07 -9.93 6.59
N ILE A 312 6.35 -11.05 6.45
CA ILE A 312 6.63 -12.14 5.50
C ILE A 312 5.78 -11.94 4.26
N ARG A 313 6.39 -11.73 3.07
CA ARG A 313 5.69 -11.08 1.95
C ARG A 313 5.71 -11.82 0.61
N ALA A 314 6.51 -12.87 0.38
CA ALA A 314 6.61 -13.48 -0.95
C ALA A 314 5.34 -14.22 -1.42
N LYS A 315 4.43 -14.57 -0.50
CA LYS A 315 3.14 -15.25 -0.79
C LYS A 315 3.33 -16.58 -1.57
N LYS A 316 4.41 -17.32 -1.29
CA LYS A 316 4.81 -18.53 -2.03
C LYS A 316 4.70 -19.80 -1.19
N ILE A 317 4.69 -20.94 -1.90
CA ILE A 317 4.99 -22.26 -1.33
C ILE A 317 6.32 -22.72 -1.92
N TYR A 318 7.24 -23.17 -1.07
CA TYR A 318 8.48 -23.80 -1.45
C TYR A 318 8.36 -25.29 -1.10
N ASP A 319 8.33 -26.14 -2.13
CA ASP A 319 8.25 -27.59 -1.96
C ASP A 319 9.56 -28.14 -1.37
N PRO A 320 9.53 -29.32 -0.70
CA PRO A 320 10.73 -30.01 -0.25
C PRO A 320 11.73 -30.18 -1.39
N GLY A 321 13.01 -29.90 -1.14
CA GLY A 321 14.09 -29.92 -2.14
C GLY A 321 14.25 -28.62 -2.94
N THR A 322 13.42 -27.58 -2.68
CA THR A 322 13.59 -26.28 -3.32
C THR A 322 14.88 -25.60 -2.85
N LYS A 323 15.69 -25.17 -3.81
CA LYS A 323 16.89 -24.36 -3.54
C LYS A 323 16.47 -22.94 -3.21
N ILE A 324 16.77 -22.49 -2.00
CA ILE A 324 16.49 -21.14 -1.52
C ILE A 324 17.66 -20.23 -1.90
N SER A 325 17.35 -19.14 -2.57
CA SER A 325 18.31 -18.12 -2.99
C SER A 325 18.24 -16.87 -2.08
N ARG A 326 19.21 -15.96 -2.23
CA ARG A 326 19.14 -14.65 -1.59
C ARG A 326 17.90 -13.87 -2.05
N ARG A 327 17.52 -14.03 -3.32
CA ARG A 327 16.28 -13.45 -3.90
C ARG A 327 15.05 -13.88 -3.12
N ASP A 328 14.95 -15.17 -2.79
CA ASP A 328 13.81 -15.69 -2.04
C ASP A 328 13.72 -15.04 -0.65
N ILE A 329 14.86 -14.94 0.06
CA ILE A 329 14.88 -14.30 1.38
C ILE A 329 14.50 -12.82 1.32
N LEU A 330 15.02 -12.07 0.35
CA LEU A 330 14.67 -10.66 0.18
C LEU A 330 13.23 -10.45 -0.30
N SER A 331 12.67 -11.42 -1.02
CA SER A 331 11.24 -11.40 -1.37
C SER A 331 10.35 -11.68 -0.15
N GLU A 332 10.81 -12.54 0.77
CA GLU A 332 10.10 -12.81 2.03
C GLU A 332 10.19 -11.62 3.00
N LEU A 333 11.32 -10.91 3.05
CA LEU A 333 11.61 -9.83 3.99
C LEU A 333 12.02 -8.53 3.27
N PRO A 334 11.13 -7.91 2.50
CA PRO A 334 11.49 -6.81 1.60
C PRO A 334 11.67 -5.45 2.29
N PHE A 335 11.25 -5.30 3.55
CA PHE A 335 11.20 -3.99 4.23
C PHE A 335 12.56 -3.46 4.71
N GLY A 336 13.60 -4.31 4.77
CA GLY A 336 14.90 -3.91 5.32
C GLY A 336 14.89 -3.60 6.83
N ASN A 337 13.91 -4.13 7.56
CA ASN A 337 13.81 -3.97 9.01
C ASN A 337 15.05 -4.48 9.73
N VAL A 338 15.41 -3.85 10.84
CA VAL A 338 16.51 -4.27 11.70
C VAL A 338 16.01 -5.10 12.86
N VAL A 339 16.80 -6.08 13.27
CA VAL A 339 16.52 -6.88 14.47
C VAL A 339 16.95 -6.07 15.70
N VAL A 340 16.05 -5.89 16.66
CA VAL A 340 16.33 -5.25 17.94
C VAL A 340 16.36 -6.28 19.08
N LYS A 341 17.22 -6.07 20.08
CA LYS A 341 17.29 -6.89 21.28
C LYS A 341 16.85 -6.07 22.48
N LEU A 342 15.84 -6.57 23.19
CA LEU A 342 15.22 -5.92 24.33
C LEU A 342 15.24 -6.84 25.55
N GLY A 343 15.29 -6.27 26.77
CA GLY A 343 15.00 -6.98 27.99
C GLY A 343 13.52 -6.85 28.33
N LEU A 344 12.78 -7.95 28.36
CA LEU A 344 11.36 -7.98 28.65
C LEU A 344 11.05 -8.90 29.83
N THR A 345 10.00 -8.55 30.58
CA THR A 345 9.42 -9.43 31.62
C THR A 345 8.52 -10.50 30.98
N GLY A 346 8.21 -11.56 31.72
CA GLY A 346 7.24 -12.56 31.28
C GLY A 346 5.87 -11.96 30.96
N SER A 347 5.40 -11.01 31.76
CA SER A 347 4.16 -10.25 31.53
C SER A 347 4.15 -9.53 30.18
N GLN A 348 5.23 -8.82 29.85
CA GLN A 348 5.34 -8.11 28.56
C GLN A 348 5.36 -9.05 27.34
N ILE A 349 5.94 -10.26 27.51
CA ILE A 349 5.89 -11.30 26.46
C ILE A 349 4.45 -11.78 26.28
N TRP A 350 3.71 -12.02 27.38
CA TRP A 350 2.30 -12.39 27.34
C TRP A 350 1.46 -11.33 26.63
N GLU A 351 1.65 -10.05 26.96
CA GLU A 351 0.95 -8.92 26.34
C GLU A 351 1.24 -8.84 24.82
N ALA A 352 2.50 -9.04 24.42
CA ALA A 352 2.87 -9.05 23.02
C ALA A 352 2.20 -10.20 22.24
N LEU A 353 2.14 -11.40 22.82
CA LEU A 353 1.46 -12.55 22.22
C LEU A 353 -0.06 -12.33 22.15
N GLU A 354 -0.65 -11.78 23.21
CA GLU A 354 -2.08 -11.47 23.27
C GLU A 354 -2.48 -10.43 22.21
N ASN A 355 -1.69 -9.35 22.08
CA ASN A 355 -1.85 -8.40 20.98
C ASN A 355 -1.71 -9.07 19.61
N GLY A 356 -0.73 -9.98 19.47
CA GLY A 356 -0.47 -10.70 18.23
C GLY A 356 -1.67 -11.52 17.72
N VAL A 357 -2.39 -12.19 18.63
CA VAL A 357 -3.56 -13.02 18.30
C VAL A 357 -4.89 -12.25 18.31
N SER A 358 -4.87 -10.94 18.55
CA SER A 358 -6.09 -10.14 18.75
C SER A 358 -6.95 -9.95 17.51
N GLN A 359 -6.37 -10.07 16.29
CA GLN A 359 -7.05 -9.78 15.02
C GLN A 359 -6.80 -10.88 13.95
N VAL A 360 -6.78 -12.13 14.38
CA VAL A 360 -6.52 -13.26 13.47
C VAL A 360 -7.64 -13.44 12.45
N GLU A 361 -8.88 -13.16 12.83
CA GLU A 361 -10.05 -13.27 11.95
C GLU A 361 -9.97 -12.33 10.73
N GLN A 362 -9.28 -11.21 10.84
CA GLN A 362 -9.04 -10.24 9.78
C GLN A 362 -7.76 -10.56 8.96
N ASN A 363 -7.06 -11.66 9.25
CA ASN A 363 -5.72 -11.95 8.71
C ASN A 363 -4.73 -10.78 8.92
N SER A 364 -4.84 -10.09 10.07
CA SER A 364 -3.98 -8.97 10.40
C SER A 364 -2.51 -9.38 10.49
N GLY A 365 -1.62 -8.50 10.04
CA GLY A 365 -0.19 -8.76 10.02
C GLY A 365 0.48 -8.95 11.38
N ARG A 366 -0.22 -8.69 12.49
CA ARG A 366 0.32 -8.78 13.86
C ARG A 366 0.48 -10.21 14.39
N PHE A 367 -0.05 -11.25 13.72
CA PHE A 367 0.06 -12.64 14.19
C PHE A 367 1.54 -13.02 14.42
N PRO A 368 1.89 -13.56 15.60
CA PRO A 368 3.28 -13.75 15.99
C PRO A 368 3.83 -15.08 15.46
N GLN A 369 5.02 -15.04 14.86
CA GLN A 369 5.89 -16.19 14.64
C GLN A 369 6.97 -16.13 15.71
N VAL A 370 7.22 -17.23 16.43
CA VAL A 370 8.03 -17.23 17.65
C VAL A 370 9.17 -18.23 17.58
N SER A 371 10.24 -17.98 18.35
CA SER A 371 11.38 -18.89 18.53
C SER A 371 11.86 -18.86 19.96
N GLY A 372 12.31 -20.01 20.50
CA GLY A 372 12.77 -20.15 21.87
C GLY A 372 11.68 -20.19 22.94
N ILE A 373 10.43 -20.02 22.53
CA ILE A 373 9.21 -20.24 23.32
C ILE A 373 8.20 -21.03 22.52
N SER A 374 7.23 -21.63 23.20
CA SER A 374 5.99 -22.12 22.60
C SER A 374 4.80 -21.49 23.33
N PHE A 375 3.70 -21.27 22.63
CA PHE A 375 2.48 -20.77 23.26
C PHE A 375 1.22 -21.43 22.68
N THR A 376 0.20 -21.54 23.52
CA THR A 376 -1.12 -22.04 23.11
C THR A 376 -2.12 -20.91 23.25
N TRP A 377 -3.01 -20.79 22.29
CA TRP A 377 -4.05 -19.77 22.29
C TRP A 377 -5.39 -20.34 21.84
N ASN A 378 -6.48 -19.71 22.27
CA ASN A 378 -7.85 -20.10 21.95
C ASN A 378 -8.53 -19.04 21.06
N PRO A 379 -8.77 -19.33 19.76
CA PRO A 379 -9.39 -18.37 18.84
C PRO A 379 -10.83 -18.01 19.20
N LYS A 380 -11.50 -18.81 20.04
CA LYS A 380 -12.89 -18.58 20.48
C LYS A 380 -12.99 -17.73 21.75
N ALA A 381 -11.88 -17.47 22.42
CA ALA A 381 -11.87 -16.61 23.59
C ALA A 381 -11.97 -15.13 23.19
N GLU A 382 -12.41 -14.30 24.13
CA GLU A 382 -12.46 -12.86 23.94
C GLU A 382 -11.07 -12.28 23.70
N VAL A 383 -10.98 -11.23 22.88
CA VAL A 383 -9.75 -10.47 22.63
C VAL A 383 -9.21 -9.96 23.97
N GLY A 384 -7.92 -10.15 24.21
CA GLY A 384 -7.27 -9.85 25.49
C GLY A 384 -7.24 -11.02 26.49
N SER A 385 -7.80 -12.19 26.11
CA SER A 385 -7.82 -13.40 26.93
C SER A 385 -7.64 -14.68 26.08
N ARG A 386 -6.97 -14.56 24.93
CA ARG A 386 -6.79 -15.64 23.98
C ARG A 386 -5.59 -16.54 24.27
N VAL A 387 -4.50 -16.01 24.81
CA VAL A 387 -3.31 -16.79 25.17
C VAL A 387 -3.61 -17.64 26.40
N VAL A 388 -3.42 -18.95 26.26
CA VAL A 388 -3.73 -19.95 27.32
C VAL A 388 -2.49 -20.32 28.13
N SER A 389 -1.36 -20.54 27.42
CA SER A 389 -0.08 -20.88 28.06
C SER A 389 1.08 -20.36 27.22
N VAL A 390 2.18 -20.07 27.91
CA VAL A 390 3.48 -19.75 27.29
C VAL A 390 4.53 -20.57 28.01
N ASP A 391 5.33 -21.35 27.27
CA ASP A 391 6.39 -22.16 27.79
C ASP A 391 7.75 -21.70 27.32
N TYR A 392 8.69 -21.55 28.25
CA TYR A 392 10.08 -21.21 28.01
C TYR A 392 10.98 -22.28 28.60
N LYS A 393 11.79 -22.95 27.77
CA LYS A 393 12.70 -24.06 28.18
C LYS A 393 12.00 -25.16 28.98
N GLY A 394 10.78 -25.53 28.59
CA GLY A 394 9.99 -26.57 29.24
C GLY A 394 9.41 -26.16 30.60
N ARG A 395 9.31 -24.86 30.90
CA ARG A 395 8.70 -24.32 32.12
C ARG A 395 7.69 -23.24 31.75
N PRO A 396 6.52 -23.20 32.40
CA PRO A 396 5.56 -22.14 32.20
C PRO A 396 6.19 -20.77 32.48
N LEU A 397 6.04 -19.85 31.50
CA LEU A 397 6.43 -18.46 31.72
C LEU A 397 5.35 -17.73 32.50
N SER A 398 5.75 -17.14 33.63
CA SER A 398 4.81 -16.43 34.51
C SER A 398 4.22 -15.23 33.80
N LYS A 399 2.90 -15.05 33.94
CA LYS A 399 2.17 -13.87 33.49
C LYS A 399 2.31 -12.70 34.47
N TYR A 400 2.72 -12.99 35.74
CA TYR A 400 2.81 -12.02 36.83
C TYR A 400 4.22 -11.91 37.37
#